data_2a853084a4140a3e7bd095ed1fe17ba3
#
_entry.id   2a853084a4140a3e7bd095ed1fe17ba3
#
_cell.length_a   1.000
_cell.length_b   1.000
_cell.length_c   1.000
_cell.angle_alpha   90.00
_cell.angle_beta   90.00
_cell.angle_gamma   90.00
#
_symmetry.space_group_name_H-M   'P 1'
#
loop_
_entity.id
_entity.type
_entity.pdbx_description
1 polymer ?
#
loop_
_entity_poly.entity_id
_entity_poly.type
_entity_poly.pdbx_seq_one_letter_code
_entity_poly.pdbx_strand_id
1 'polypeptide(L)'
;THGSVKAMTPEELRNVGSQIILGNTFHLMLRPGVDVISAHGGLHEFMHWDGPILTDSGGFQVFSLESLREISEEGVAFRSPVDGDLIKLTPENSIEVQHDLDADIVMVFDECTRYPVDPEAARRSMELSLRWAQRSRDTFNHVKEHDDGDSVLFGIVQGGMYPELRRESLQGLIEIGFDGYAVGGLAVGEPEDERLKVLEDLEPTLPVERPRYLMGVGTPDDLIKAVARGMDMFDCVMPTRHARNGQLFTSAGKINLRNSRYRTDTAPPDPDCACDTCQHYSRAYLSHLHRCNEILGARLATIHNLHYYHALMAEIRQAIADARFQDFMTARLDASRLAEGEG
;
A
#
# COMPACT_ATOMS: atom_id res chain seq x y z
N THR A 1 1.58 5.88 8.02
CA THR A 1 2.65 5.21 8.78
C THR A 1 2.48 5.41 10.28
N HIS A 2 2.30 6.64 10.76
CA HIS A 2 2.20 6.99 12.19
C HIS A 2 0.81 7.55 12.53
N GLY A 3 -0.25 6.90 12.10
CA GLY A 3 -1.60 7.43 12.24
C GLY A 3 -1.81 8.72 11.44
N SER A 4 -1.19 8.83 10.26
CA SER A 4 -1.41 9.96 9.35
C SER A 4 -0.95 9.64 7.93
N VAL A 5 -1.61 10.21 6.95
CA VAL A 5 -1.08 10.38 5.59
C VAL A 5 -0.23 11.67 5.61
N LYS A 6 1.05 11.57 5.25
CA LYS A 6 2.03 12.65 5.47
C LYS A 6 1.57 13.99 4.90
N ALA A 7 1.51 15.00 5.77
CA ALA A 7 1.12 16.39 5.48
C ALA A 7 -0.34 16.58 5.02
N MET A 8 -1.22 15.60 5.27
CA MET A 8 -2.64 15.67 4.92
C MET A 8 -3.52 15.62 6.16
N THR A 9 -4.56 16.43 6.20
CA THR A 9 -5.64 16.29 7.18
C THR A 9 -6.67 15.26 6.68
N PRO A 10 -7.50 14.68 7.57
CA PRO A 10 -8.59 13.79 7.16
C PRO A 10 -9.57 14.46 6.18
N GLU A 11 -9.88 15.73 6.35
CA GLU A 11 -10.75 16.50 5.45
C GLU A 11 -10.14 16.60 4.04
N GLU A 12 -8.85 16.87 3.94
CA GLU A 12 -8.16 16.90 2.65
C GLU A 12 -8.14 15.52 1.98
N LEU A 13 -7.98 14.44 2.76
CA LEU A 13 -8.05 13.07 2.23
C LEU A 13 -9.45 12.76 1.66
N ARG A 14 -10.52 13.15 2.36
CA ARG A 14 -11.89 13.02 1.83
C ARG A 14 -12.07 13.84 0.55
N ASN A 15 -11.58 15.07 0.54
CA ASN A 15 -11.69 15.97 -0.61
C ASN A 15 -10.95 15.49 -1.86
N VAL A 16 -9.83 14.77 -1.72
CA VAL A 16 -9.13 14.15 -2.85
C VAL A 16 -9.71 12.80 -3.25
N GLY A 17 -10.74 12.30 -2.53
CA GLY A 17 -11.45 11.07 -2.86
C GLY A 17 -10.90 9.80 -2.20
N SER A 18 -10.09 9.91 -1.16
CA SER A 18 -9.64 8.75 -0.39
C SER A 18 -10.82 8.09 0.34
N GLN A 19 -11.03 6.80 0.10
CA GLN A 19 -12.10 6.02 0.71
C GLN A 19 -11.60 5.11 1.84
N ILE A 20 -10.33 4.73 1.77
CA ILE A 20 -9.64 3.86 2.73
C ILE A 20 -8.22 4.38 2.93
N ILE A 21 -7.69 4.23 4.13
CA ILE A 21 -6.30 4.56 4.45
C ILE A 21 -5.59 3.38 5.09
N LEU A 22 -4.24 3.43 5.10
CA LEU A 22 -3.42 2.38 5.70
C LEU A 22 -2.62 2.91 6.90
N GLY A 23 -2.69 2.18 8.01
CA GLY A 23 -1.85 2.32 9.20
C GLY A 23 -0.76 1.25 9.23
N ASN A 24 0.43 1.57 9.76
CA ASN A 24 1.49 0.57 9.92
C ASN A 24 1.56 0.10 11.38
N THR A 25 1.16 -1.13 11.63
CA THR A 25 1.15 -1.78 12.94
C THR A 25 2.48 -1.66 13.66
N PHE A 26 3.59 -2.00 12.99
CA PHE A 26 4.94 -1.89 13.54
C PHE A 26 5.25 -0.50 14.10
N HIS A 27 4.95 0.55 13.36
CA HIS A 27 5.26 1.91 13.79
C HIS A 27 4.34 2.39 14.91
N LEU A 28 3.06 2.05 14.83
CA LEU A 28 2.05 2.48 15.81
C LEU A 28 2.21 1.79 17.16
N MET A 29 2.55 0.50 17.18
CA MET A 29 2.82 -0.21 18.43
C MET A 29 4.09 0.28 19.13
N LEU A 30 5.11 0.73 18.38
CA LEU A 30 6.33 1.30 18.95
C LEU A 30 6.15 2.75 19.42
N ARG A 31 5.36 3.54 18.68
CA ARG A 31 5.09 4.94 18.97
C ARG A 31 3.82 5.43 18.28
N PRO A 32 2.78 5.89 19.00
CA PRO A 32 2.80 6.23 20.45
C PRO A 32 2.68 5.04 21.39
N GLY A 33 2.42 3.83 20.88
CA GLY A 33 2.08 2.63 21.63
C GLY A 33 0.57 2.36 21.59
N VAL A 34 0.22 1.08 21.69
CA VAL A 34 -1.16 0.61 21.59
C VAL A 34 -2.03 1.20 22.71
N ASP A 35 -1.53 1.25 23.94
CA ASP A 35 -2.26 1.79 25.09
C ASP A 35 -2.75 3.24 24.86
N VAL A 36 -1.92 4.07 24.21
CA VAL A 36 -2.29 5.46 23.92
C VAL A 36 -3.44 5.52 22.91
N ILE A 37 -3.38 4.68 21.86
CA ILE A 37 -4.39 4.66 20.80
C ILE A 37 -5.70 4.09 21.34
N SER A 38 -5.65 2.97 22.08
CA SER A 38 -6.83 2.37 22.70
C SER A 38 -7.50 3.30 23.70
N ALA A 39 -6.73 4.08 24.48
CA ALA A 39 -7.28 5.10 25.38
C ALA A 39 -8.04 6.22 24.66
N HIS A 40 -7.81 6.41 23.35
CA HIS A 40 -8.56 7.34 22.51
C HIS A 40 -9.76 6.69 21.80
N GLY A 41 -9.98 5.38 21.95
CA GLY A 41 -11.05 4.65 21.26
C GLY A 41 -10.65 4.13 19.89
N GLY A 42 -9.37 3.78 19.70
CA GLY A 42 -8.85 3.26 18.43
C GLY A 42 -8.31 4.32 17.47
N LEU A 43 -7.84 3.88 16.30
CA LEU A 43 -7.23 4.76 15.28
C LEU A 43 -8.25 5.74 14.69
N HIS A 44 -9.51 5.36 14.55
CA HIS A 44 -10.55 6.21 14.00
C HIS A 44 -10.69 7.51 14.80
N GLU A 45 -10.86 7.40 16.09
CA GLU A 45 -10.96 8.56 17.00
C GLU A 45 -9.61 9.28 17.14
N PHE A 46 -8.52 8.53 17.25
CA PHE A 46 -7.17 9.09 17.39
C PHE A 46 -6.75 9.94 16.20
N MET A 47 -7.13 9.56 14.98
CA MET A 47 -6.80 10.25 13.73
C MET A 47 -7.90 11.17 13.21
N HIS A 48 -9.10 11.12 13.79
CA HIS A 48 -10.30 11.78 13.26
C HIS A 48 -10.63 11.33 11.82
N TRP A 49 -10.57 10.01 11.58
CA TRP A 49 -10.90 9.38 10.30
C TRP A 49 -12.06 8.41 10.44
N ASP A 50 -13.16 8.67 9.71
CA ASP A 50 -14.42 7.92 9.76
C ASP A 50 -14.60 6.89 8.64
N GLY A 51 -13.62 6.76 7.74
CA GLY A 51 -13.58 5.75 6.70
C GLY A 51 -12.82 4.50 7.14
N PRO A 52 -12.85 3.41 6.35
CA PRO A 52 -12.10 2.19 6.65
C PRO A 52 -10.60 2.41 6.81
N ILE A 53 -10.01 1.67 7.76
CA ILE A 53 -8.57 1.62 8.02
C ILE A 53 -8.09 0.19 7.80
N LEU A 54 -7.14 0.01 6.90
CA LEU A 54 -6.36 -1.22 6.79
C LEU A 54 -5.08 -1.06 7.63
N THR A 55 -4.75 -2.05 8.45
CA THR A 55 -3.43 -2.13 9.10
C THR A 55 -2.62 -3.26 8.49
N ASP A 56 -1.33 -3.01 8.21
CA ASP A 56 -0.41 -4.08 7.84
C ASP A 56 -0.07 -4.96 9.05
N SER A 57 0.51 -6.14 8.79
CA SER A 57 0.90 -7.06 9.87
C SER A 57 2.13 -6.63 10.66
N GLY A 58 2.89 -5.63 10.18
CA GLY A 58 4.21 -5.27 10.70
C GLY A 58 5.36 -6.13 10.15
N GLY A 59 5.08 -7.22 9.46
CA GLY A 59 6.07 -8.16 8.94
C GLY A 59 7.08 -7.51 8.00
N PHE A 60 6.64 -6.74 7.02
CA PHE A 60 7.51 -6.07 6.05
C PHE A 60 8.47 -5.06 6.69
N GLN A 61 8.03 -4.29 7.70
CA GLN A 61 8.88 -3.32 8.41
C GLN A 61 9.98 -4.04 9.20
N VAL A 62 9.61 -5.12 9.88
CA VAL A 62 10.59 -5.99 10.57
C VAL A 62 11.53 -6.66 9.57
N PHE A 63 11.02 -7.05 8.38
CA PHE A 63 11.85 -7.56 7.29
C PHE A 63 12.95 -6.56 6.90
N SER A 64 12.67 -5.26 6.87
CA SER A 64 13.64 -4.22 6.52
C SER A 64 14.74 -3.98 7.56
N LEU A 65 14.62 -4.50 8.79
CA LEU A 65 15.61 -4.34 9.87
C LEU A 65 16.85 -5.25 9.73
N GLU A 66 16.89 -6.14 8.74
CA GLU A 66 18.02 -7.00 8.36
C GLU A 66 18.78 -7.70 9.52
N SER A 67 19.94 -7.16 9.89
CA SER A 67 20.83 -7.71 10.91
C SER A 67 20.33 -7.59 12.34
N LEU A 68 19.21 -6.91 12.58
CA LEU A 68 18.64 -6.66 13.91
C LEU A 68 17.48 -7.60 14.23
N ARG A 69 17.21 -8.60 13.38
CA ARG A 69 16.09 -9.53 13.54
C ARG A 69 16.52 -10.99 13.54
N GLU A 70 15.77 -11.82 14.24
CA GLU A 70 15.82 -13.27 14.22
C GLU A 70 14.43 -13.83 13.92
N ILE A 71 14.32 -14.69 12.89
CA ILE A 71 13.07 -15.33 12.47
C ILE A 71 13.06 -16.75 12.99
N SER A 72 11.97 -17.17 13.59
CA SER A 72 11.74 -18.52 14.11
C SER A 72 10.31 -18.98 13.79
N GLU A 73 9.96 -20.20 14.12
CA GLU A 73 8.58 -20.70 13.99
C GLU A 73 7.58 -19.89 14.84
N GLU A 74 8.02 -19.39 16.00
CA GLU A 74 7.17 -18.61 16.89
C GLU A 74 6.85 -17.22 16.38
N GLY A 75 7.76 -16.62 15.61
CA GLY A 75 7.64 -15.25 15.13
C GLY A 75 8.99 -14.60 14.89
N VAL A 76 9.07 -13.27 15.00
CA VAL A 76 10.28 -12.49 14.75
C VAL A 76 10.68 -11.73 16.01
N ALA A 77 11.93 -11.92 16.45
CA ALA A 77 12.54 -11.11 17.49
C ALA A 77 13.41 -10.02 16.86
N PHE A 78 13.29 -8.79 17.32
CA PHE A 78 14.07 -7.65 16.79
C PHE A 78 14.33 -6.59 17.86
N ARG A 79 15.35 -5.77 17.62
CA ARG A 79 15.58 -4.60 18.47
C ARG A 79 14.81 -3.39 17.96
N SER A 80 14.05 -2.78 18.85
CA SER A 80 13.28 -1.57 18.59
C SER A 80 14.22 -0.45 18.10
N PRO A 81 13.94 0.18 16.96
CA PRO A 81 14.70 1.34 16.48
C PRO A 81 14.42 2.61 17.27
N VAL A 82 13.48 2.57 18.24
CA VAL A 82 13.07 3.72 19.04
C VAL A 82 13.91 3.83 20.32
N ASP A 83 14.09 2.72 21.02
CA ASP A 83 14.72 2.65 22.37
C ASP A 83 15.73 1.51 22.51
N GLY A 84 15.83 0.61 21.54
CA GLY A 84 16.75 -0.53 21.54
C GLY A 84 16.25 -1.77 22.27
N ASP A 85 15.05 -1.75 22.82
CA ASP A 85 14.45 -2.89 23.52
C ASP A 85 14.27 -4.10 22.60
N LEU A 86 14.39 -5.30 23.15
CA LEU A 86 14.11 -6.53 22.43
C LEU A 86 12.61 -6.78 22.40
N ILE A 87 12.06 -6.78 21.19
CA ILE A 87 10.63 -7.03 20.93
C ILE A 87 10.48 -8.36 20.20
N LYS A 88 9.48 -9.13 20.57
CA LYS A 88 9.05 -10.33 19.87
C LYS A 88 7.66 -10.09 19.29
N LEU A 89 7.55 -10.15 17.96
CA LEU A 89 6.28 -10.07 17.25
C LEU A 89 5.94 -11.45 16.70
N THR A 90 4.80 -11.97 17.13
CA THR A 90 4.25 -13.26 16.71
C THR A 90 3.00 -13.05 15.87
N PRO A 91 2.51 -14.06 15.14
CA PRO A 91 1.21 -13.98 14.47
C PRO A 91 0.08 -13.54 15.40
N GLU A 92 0.05 -14.08 16.63
CA GLU A 92 -0.96 -13.75 17.64
C GLU A 92 -0.86 -12.27 18.04
N ASN A 93 0.34 -11.83 18.47
CA ASN A 93 0.52 -10.44 18.89
C ASN A 93 0.24 -9.45 17.76
N SER A 94 0.56 -9.80 16.50
CA SER A 94 0.24 -8.94 15.35
C SER A 94 -1.27 -8.74 15.21
N ILE A 95 -2.07 -9.80 15.36
CA ILE A 95 -3.54 -9.72 15.31
C ILE A 95 -4.09 -8.93 16.50
N GLU A 96 -3.61 -9.20 17.72
CA GLU A 96 -4.03 -8.48 18.93
C GLU A 96 -3.76 -6.98 18.81
N VAL A 97 -2.56 -6.60 18.36
CA VAL A 97 -2.20 -5.19 18.13
C VAL A 97 -3.10 -4.53 17.08
N GLN A 98 -3.37 -5.20 15.95
CA GLN A 98 -4.26 -4.65 14.91
C GLN A 98 -5.70 -4.50 15.40
N HIS A 99 -6.18 -5.42 16.24
CA HIS A 99 -7.46 -5.32 16.92
C HIS A 99 -7.50 -4.12 17.88
N ASP A 100 -6.49 -3.98 18.75
CA ASP A 100 -6.39 -2.86 19.68
C ASP A 100 -6.23 -1.50 18.99
N LEU A 101 -5.74 -1.50 17.74
CA LEU A 101 -5.72 -0.32 16.87
C LEU A 101 -7.10 -0.01 16.27
N ASP A 102 -8.09 -0.88 16.42
CA ASP A 102 -9.43 -0.77 15.83
C ASP A 102 -9.39 -0.71 14.29
N ALA A 103 -8.69 -1.68 13.69
CA ALA A 103 -8.56 -1.79 12.25
C ALA A 103 -9.76 -2.52 11.62
N ASP A 104 -10.32 -1.97 10.52
CA ASP A 104 -11.41 -2.63 9.76
C ASP A 104 -10.88 -3.79 8.91
N ILE A 105 -9.69 -3.65 8.34
CA ILE A 105 -9.03 -4.68 7.56
C ILE A 105 -7.69 -5.02 8.23
N VAL A 106 -7.63 -6.25 8.74
CA VAL A 106 -6.49 -6.83 9.44
C VAL A 106 -5.71 -7.72 8.49
N MET A 107 -4.39 -7.67 8.51
CA MET A 107 -3.54 -8.53 7.68
C MET A 107 -2.91 -9.66 8.51
N VAL A 108 -2.84 -10.87 7.94
CA VAL A 108 -2.09 -11.96 8.57
C VAL A 108 -0.61 -11.61 8.68
N PHE A 109 0.06 -12.17 9.69
CA PHE A 109 1.51 -12.06 9.81
C PHE A 109 2.20 -12.97 8.79
N ASP A 110 3.15 -12.43 8.01
CA ASP A 110 3.83 -13.13 6.92
C ASP A 110 5.33 -12.85 6.89
N GLU A 111 6.08 -13.72 6.23
CA GLU A 111 7.48 -13.50 5.91
C GLU A 111 7.65 -13.11 4.44
N CYS A 112 8.10 -11.86 4.22
CA CYS A 112 8.46 -11.38 2.90
C CYS A 112 9.93 -11.71 2.60
N THR A 113 10.20 -12.38 1.47
CA THR A 113 11.56 -12.65 1.00
C THR A 113 12.11 -11.51 0.14
N ARG A 114 13.45 -11.43 0.05
CA ARG A 114 14.11 -10.50 -0.88
C ARG A 114 14.08 -11.02 -2.30
N TYR A 115 14.27 -10.14 -3.23
CA TYR A 115 14.54 -10.48 -4.61
C TYR A 115 16.07 -10.28 -4.92
N PRO A 116 16.73 -11.21 -5.64
CA PRO A 116 16.26 -12.57 -5.93
C PRO A 116 16.33 -13.49 -4.70
N VAL A 117 15.51 -14.54 -4.68
CA VAL A 117 15.51 -15.58 -3.66
C VAL A 117 15.62 -16.94 -4.35
N ASP A 118 16.37 -17.89 -3.77
CA ASP A 118 16.42 -19.24 -4.30
C ASP A 118 15.13 -20.03 -4.00
N PRO A 119 14.82 -21.09 -4.82
CA PRO A 119 13.53 -21.80 -4.72
C PRO A 119 13.31 -22.45 -3.34
N GLU A 120 14.35 -22.98 -2.71
CA GLU A 120 14.22 -23.65 -1.42
C GLU A 120 13.96 -22.65 -0.28
N ALA A 121 14.63 -21.50 -0.30
CA ALA A 121 14.38 -20.42 0.65
C ALA A 121 12.98 -19.83 0.45
N ALA A 122 12.54 -19.62 -0.79
CA ALA A 122 11.19 -19.18 -1.10
C ALA A 122 10.14 -20.17 -0.58
N ARG A 123 10.35 -21.46 -0.74
CA ARG A 123 9.46 -22.51 -0.22
C ARG A 123 9.39 -22.48 1.30
N ARG A 124 10.52 -22.48 2.00
CA ARG A 124 10.53 -22.45 3.48
C ARG A 124 9.80 -21.21 4.02
N SER A 125 10.03 -20.06 3.42
CA SER A 125 9.37 -18.81 3.79
C SER A 125 7.85 -18.86 3.53
N MET A 126 7.43 -19.37 2.38
CA MET A 126 6.04 -19.56 2.03
C MET A 126 5.32 -20.49 3.00
N GLU A 127 5.91 -21.65 3.30
CA GLU A 127 5.38 -22.62 4.25
C GLU A 127 5.27 -22.04 5.67
N LEU A 128 6.27 -21.27 6.12
CA LEU A 128 6.21 -20.55 7.39
C LEU A 128 5.07 -19.54 7.41
N SER A 129 4.93 -18.75 6.33
CA SER A 129 3.83 -17.78 6.19
C SER A 129 2.46 -18.46 6.24
N LEU A 130 2.29 -19.65 5.66
CA LEU A 130 1.04 -20.42 5.76
C LEU A 130 0.74 -20.85 7.21
N ARG A 131 1.74 -21.35 7.94
CA ARG A 131 1.55 -21.72 9.36
C ARG A 131 1.22 -20.50 10.21
N TRP A 132 1.86 -19.37 9.95
CA TRP A 132 1.55 -18.09 10.60
C TRP A 132 0.17 -17.56 10.23
N ALA A 133 -0.27 -17.76 8.98
CA ALA A 133 -1.61 -17.40 8.54
C ALA A 133 -2.70 -18.19 9.28
N GLN A 134 -2.49 -19.50 9.51
CA GLN A 134 -3.40 -20.32 10.33
C GLN A 134 -3.48 -19.78 11.78
N ARG A 135 -2.34 -19.52 12.41
CA ARG A 135 -2.28 -18.98 13.79
C ARG A 135 -2.94 -17.59 13.86
N SER A 136 -2.72 -16.74 12.85
CA SER A 136 -3.38 -15.43 12.74
C SER A 136 -4.91 -15.58 12.64
N ARG A 137 -5.42 -16.55 11.83
CA ARG A 137 -6.86 -16.84 11.70
C ARG A 137 -7.44 -17.33 13.03
N ASP A 138 -6.76 -18.23 13.72
CA ASP A 138 -7.22 -18.78 14.99
C ASP A 138 -7.34 -17.68 16.05
N THR A 139 -6.32 -16.81 16.14
CA THR A 139 -6.33 -15.65 17.06
C THR A 139 -7.43 -14.65 16.67
N PHE A 140 -7.57 -14.33 15.39
CA PHE A 140 -8.60 -13.41 14.94
C PHE A 140 -10.02 -13.90 15.27
N ASN A 141 -10.29 -15.20 15.09
CA ASN A 141 -11.56 -15.80 15.47
C ASN A 141 -11.79 -15.70 16.99
N HIS A 142 -10.76 -15.98 17.80
CA HIS A 142 -10.86 -15.89 19.26
C HIS A 142 -11.14 -14.46 19.73
N VAL A 143 -10.47 -13.47 19.14
CA VAL A 143 -10.70 -12.05 19.46
C VAL A 143 -12.14 -11.66 19.10
N LYS A 144 -12.62 -12.05 17.92
CA LYS A 144 -13.99 -11.75 17.45
C LYS A 144 -15.09 -12.45 18.26
N GLU A 145 -14.84 -13.53 18.97
CA GLU A 145 -15.81 -14.13 19.89
C GLU A 145 -16.17 -13.20 21.07
N HIS A 146 -15.33 -12.18 21.33
CA HIS A 146 -15.45 -11.27 22.44
C HIS A 146 -15.67 -9.80 22.00
N ASP A 147 -15.78 -9.56 20.70
CA ASP A 147 -15.93 -8.25 20.09
C ASP A 147 -16.99 -8.28 18.98
N ASP A 148 -17.94 -7.35 19.03
CA ASP A 148 -19.02 -7.20 18.05
C ASP A 148 -18.58 -6.40 16.79
N GLY A 149 -17.29 -6.11 16.63
CA GLY A 149 -16.73 -5.34 15.51
C GLY A 149 -16.88 -6.05 14.15
N ASP A 150 -16.97 -5.27 13.08
CA ASP A 150 -17.13 -5.74 11.69
C ASP A 150 -15.80 -5.97 10.96
N SER A 151 -14.65 -6.01 11.68
CA SER A 151 -13.33 -6.19 11.09
C SER A 151 -13.23 -7.50 10.30
N VAL A 152 -12.41 -7.47 9.23
CA VAL A 152 -12.17 -8.61 8.33
C VAL A 152 -10.68 -8.94 8.27
N LEU A 153 -10.33 -10.19 7.97
CA LEU A 153 -8.95 -10.68 7.92
C LEU A 153 -8.57 -11.08 6.49
N PHE A 154 -7.45 -10.53 5.99
CA PHE A 154 -6.90 -10.85 4.68
C PHE A 154 -5.69 -11.77 4.80
N GLY A 155 -5.67 -12.82 3.96
CA GLY A 155 -4.52 -13.70 3.78
C GLY A 155 -3.51 -13.09 2.80
N ILE A 156 -2.22 -13.42 2.95
CA ILE A 156 -1.14 -12.91 2.09
C ILE A 156 -0.46 -14.06 1.35
N VAL A 157 -0.56 -14.05 0.02
CA VAL A 157 0.08 -15.02 -0.86
C VAL A 157 1.56 -14.70 -0.96
N GLN A 158 2.43 -15.65 -0.57
CA GLN A 158 3.88 -15.59 -0.71
C GLN A 158 4.38 -16.68 -1.67
N GLY A 159 5.70 -16.73 -1.99
CA GLY A 159 6.30 -17.74 -2.87
C GLY A 159 7.32 -17.21 -3.86
N GLY A 160 7.83 -15.98 -3.66
CA GLY A 160 8.82 -15.34 -4.55
C GLY A 160 8.30 -15.19 -5.98
N MET A 161 9.16 -15.43 -6.97
CA MET A 161 8.77 -15.40 -8.40
C MET A 161 8.42 -16.80 -8.93
N TYR A 162 8.06 -17.76 -8.06
CA TYR A 162 7.81 -19.16 -8.43
C TYR A 162 6.30 -19.45 -8.50
N PRO A 163 5.72 -19.65 -9.71
CA PRO A 163 4.29 -19.82 -9.88
C PRO A 163 3.69 -20.99 -9.11
N GLU A 164 4.41 -22.10 -9.02
CA GLU A 164 4.00 -23.28 -8.27
C GLU A 164 3.90 -23.01 -6.77
N LEU A 165 4.87 -22.27 -6.17
CA LEU A 165 4.84 -21.89 -4.76
C LEU A 165 3.71 -20.92 -4.48
N ARG A 166 3.48 -19.97 -5.39
CA ARG A 166 2.36 -19.01 -5.30
C ARG A 166 1.01 -19.70 -5.32
N ARG A 167 0.82 -20.70 -6.21
CA ARG A 167 -0.42 -21.50 -6.25
C ARG A 167 -0.60 -22.33 -4.99
N GLU A 168 0.47 -22.96 -4.49
CA GLU A 168 0.46 -23.72 -3.23
C GLU A 168 0.10 -22.81 -2.04
N SER A 169 0.70 -21.63 -1.95
CA SER A 169 0.39 -20.61 -0.94
C SER A 169 -1.08 -20.21 -1.00
N LEU A 170 -1.59 -19.84 -2.19
CA LEU A 170 -2.97 -19.42 -2.37
C LEU A 170 -3.95 -20.54 -2.02
N GLN A 171 -3.67 -21.79 -2.44
CA GLN A 171 -4.51 -22.94 -2.11
C GLN A 171 -4.61 -23.15 -0.60
N GLY A 172 -3.47 -23.10 0.13
CA GLY A 172 -3.46 -23.21 1.59
C GLY A 172 -4.24 -22.09 2.27
N LEU A 173 -4.10 -20.85 1.77
CA LEU A 173 -4.88 -19.71 2.29
C LEU A 173 -6.40 -19.87 2.03
N ILE A 174 -6.80 -20.41 0.87
CA ILE A 174 -8.21 -20.68 0.57
C ILE A 174 -8.77 -21.75 1.52
N GLU A 175 -8.00 -22.78 1.84
CA GLU A 175 -8.39 -23.84 2.78
C GLU A 175 -8.56 -23.31 4.22
N ILE A 176 -7.69 -22.38 4.66
CA ILE A 176 -7.83 -21.67 5.94
C ILE A 176 -9.07 -20.77 5.92
N GLY A 177 -9.32 -20.08 4.83
CA GLY A 177 -10.47 -19.19 4.61
C GLY A 177 -10.24 -17.75 5.11
N PHE A 178 -10.25 -16.81 4.16
CA PHE A 178 -10.07 -15.37 4.43
C PHE A 178 -11.13 -14.52 3.74
N ASP A 179 -11.32 -13.29 4.25
CA ASP A 179 -12.30 -12.35 3.72
C ASP A 179 -11.80 -11.62 2.48
N GLY A 180 -10.47 -11.61 2.27
CA GLY A 180 -9.78 -11.11 1.09
C GLY A 180 -8.41 -11.75 0.94
N TYR A 181 -7.79 -11.59 -0.22
CA TYR A 181 -6.48 -12.18 -0.55
C TYR A 181 -5.54 -11.12 -1.08
N ALA A 182 -4.43 -10.97 -0.39
CA ALA A 182 -3.35 -10.06 -0.80
C ALA A 182 -2.24 -10.83 -1.52
N VAL A 183 -1.60 -10.19 -2.49
CA VAL A 183 -0.38 -10.68 -3.14
C VAL A 183 0.80 -9.90 -2.56
N GLY A 184 1.57 -10.55 -1.68
CA GLY A 184 2.76 -9.99 -1.04
C GLY A 184 4.06 -10.40 -1.74
N GLY A 185 5.19 -9.89 -1.26
CA GLY A 185 6.52 -10.23 -1.78
C GLY A 185 6.78 -9.81 -3.23
N LEU A 186 6.08 -8.77 -3.69
CA LEU A 186 6.29 -8.08 -4.96
C LEU A 186 6.70 -6.62 -4.70
N ALA A 187 7.21 -5.91 -5.71
CA ALA A 187 7.80 -4.57 -5.59
C ALA A 187 9.00 -4.52 -4.60
N VAL A 188 9.76 -5.62 -4.52
CA VAL A 188 10.94 -5.78 -3.67
C VAL A 188 12.25 -5.76 -4.47
N GLY A 189 12.20 -5.35 -5.75
CA GLY A 189 13.35 -5.19 -6.64
C GLY A 189 13.30 -6.03 -7.92
N GLU A 190 12.27 -6.83 -8.12
CA GLU A 190 12.04 -7.62 -9.34
C GLU A 190 11.73 -6.73 -10.55
N PRO A 191 12.06 -7.21 -11.78
CA PRO A 191 11.59 -6.57 -13.02
C PRO A 191 10.07 -6.56 -13.15
N GLU A 192 9.53 -5.57 -13.86
CA GLU A 192 8.08 -5.42 -14.04
C GLU A 192 7.45 -6.64 -14.72
N ASP A 193 8.11 -7.18 -15.74
CA ASP A 193 7.63 -8.34 -16.50
C ASP A 193 7.50 -9.60 -15.64
N GLU A 194 8.44 -9.84 -14.72
CA GLU A 194 8.34 -10.94 -13.75
C GLU A 194 7.16 -10.72 -12.78
N ARG A 195 6.98 -9.51 -12.28
CA ARG A 195 5.84 -9.16 -11.41
C ARG A 195 4.51 -9.37 -12.13
N LEU A 196 4.37 -8.87 -13.36
CA LEU A 196 3.15 -9.04 -14.15
C LEU A 196 2.84 -10.50 -14.45
N LYS A 197 3.89 -11.30 -14.72
CA LYS A 197 3.75 -12.74 -14.93
C LYS A 197 3.21 -13.46 -13.69
N VAL A 198 3.69 -13.11 -12.49
CA VAL A 198 3.14 -13.66 -11.24
C VAL A 198 1.64 -13.37 -11.11
N LEU A 199 1.20 -12.16 -11.45
CA LEU A 199 -0.23 -11.81 -11.41
C LEU A 199 -1.04 -12.60 -12.45
N GLU A 200 -0.51 -12.76 -13.68
CA GLU A 200 -1.13 -13.57 -14.74
C GLU A 200 -1.29 -15.04 -14.33
N ASP A 201 -0.29 -15.60 -13.66
CA ASP A 201 -0.29 -17.00 -13.20
C ASP A 201 -1.26 -17.22 -12.01
N LEU A 202 -1.52 -16.17 -11.19
CA LEU A 202 -2.41 -16.24 -10.03
C LEU A 202 -3.87 -15.90 -10.36
N GLU A 203 -4.11 -14.99 -11.28
CA GLU A 203 -5.44 -14.43 -11.59
C GLU A 203 -6.52 -15.51 -11.75
N PRO A 204 -6.31 -16.62 -12.51
CA PRO A 204 -7.35 -17.64 -12.71
C PRO A 204 -7.75 -18.41 -11.46
N THR A 205 -6.94 -18.35 -10.40
CA THR A 205 -7.13 -19.12 -9.15
C THR A 205 -7.53 -18.25 -7.97
N LEU A 206 -7.32 -16.93 -8.07
CA LEU A 206 -7.75 -15.97 -7.03
C LEU A 206 -9.30 -15.94 -6.96
N PRO A 207 -9.92 -16.10 -5.77
CA PRO A 207 -11.35 -16.03 -5.62
C PRO A 207 -11.95 -14.73 -6.18
N VAL A 208 -12.92 -14.85 -7.11
CA VAL A 208 -13.51 -13.68 -7.79
C VAL A 208 -14.49 -12.92 -6.90
N GLU A 209 -15.05 -13.56 -5.88
CA GLU A 209 -16.00 -13.00 -4.92
C GLU A 209 -15.31 -12.34 -3.71
N ARG A 210 -14.00 -12.34 -3.67
CA ARG A 210 -13.21 -11.76 -2.56
C ARG A 210 -12.33 -10.63 -3.06
N PRO A 211 -12.14 -9.56 -2.27
CA PRO A 211 -11.18 -8.51 -2.60
C PRO A 211 -9.78 -9.06 -2.84
N ARG A 212 -9.13 -8.57 -3.90
CA ARG A 212 -7.78 -8.94 -4.33
C ARG A 212 -6.86 -7.73 -4.17
N TYR A 213 -5.92 -7.83 -3.26
CA TYR A 213 -5.08 -6.71 -2.86
C TYR A 213 -3.62 -6.91 -3.31
N LEU A 214 -3.10 -6.02 -4.16
CA LEU A 214 -1.69 -5.99 -4.53
C LEU A 214 -0.93 -5.02 -3.64
N MET A 215 -0.07 -5.57 -2.78
CA MET A 215 0.63 -4.82 -1.74
C MET A 215 1.84 -4.04 -2.29
N GLY A 216 1.97 -2.78 -1.87
CA GLY A 216 3.15 -1.95 -2.12
C GLY A 216 3.35 -1.44 -3.55
N VAL A 217 2.38 -1.63 -4.43
CA VAL A 217 2.44 -1.26 -5.86
C VAL A 217 1.44 -0.14 -6.16
N GLY A 218 1.72 0.85 -6.96
CA GLY A 218 2.86 1.17 -7.77
C GLY A 218 2.70 2.52 -8.50
N THR A 219 3.28 2.63 -9.69
CA THR A 219 3.06 3.77 -10.59
C THR A 219 1.65 3.74 -11.18
N PRO A 220 1.16 4.85 -11.79
CA PRO A 220 -0.11 4.84 -12.50
C PRO A 220 -0.25 3.71 -13.52
N ASP A 221 0.82 3.42 -14.27
CA ASP A 221 0.85 2.33 -15.25
C ASP A 221 0.78 0.95 -14.60
N ASP A 222 1.46 0.77 -13.45
CA ASP A 222 1.38 -0.47 -12.67
C ASP A 222 -0.05 -0.75 -12.21
N LEU A 223 -0.78 0.27 -11.76
CA LEU A 223 -2.18 0.12 -11.33
C LEU A 223 -3.07 -0.36 -12.48
N ILE A 224 -2.94 0.28 -13.66
CA ILE A 224 -3.72 -0.10 -14.85
C ILE A 224 -3.42 -1.55 -15.26
N LYS A 225 -2.13 -1.92 -15.30
CA LYS A 225 -1.68 -3.27 -15.69
C LYS A 225 -2.10 -4.34 -14.67
N ALA A 226 -2.12 -3.99 -13.37
CA ALA A 226 -2.53 -4.90 -12.31
C ALA A 226 -4.05 -5.08 -12.28
N VAL A 227 -4.85 -4.02 -12.49
CA VAL A 227 -6.32 -4.14 -12.65
C VAL A 227 -6.66 -5.03 -13.85
N ALA A 228 -5.92 -4.93 -14.96
CA ALA A 228 -6.09 -5.83 -16.11
C ALA A 228 -5.84 -7.31 -15.77
N ARG A 229 -5.21 -7.60 -14.62
CA ARG A 229 -4.93 -8.92 -14.07
C ARG A 229 -5.75 -9.22 -12.81
N GLY A 230 -6.88 -8.55 -12.67
CA GLY A 230 -7.89 -8.83 -11.65
C GLY A 230 -7.57 -8.32 -10.26
N MET A 231 -6.66 -7.34 -10.08
CA MET A 231 -6.42 -6.72 -8.78
C MET A 231 -7.40 -5.57 -8.51
N ASP A 232 -7.90 -5.48 -7.27
CA ASP A 232 -8.93 -4.53 -6.85
C ASP A 232 -8.39 -3.40 -5.96
N MET A 233 -7.42 -3.72 -5.09
CA MET A 233 -6.92 -2.83 -4.05
C MET A 233 -5.40 -2.66 -4.14
N PHE A 234 -4.94 -1.47 -3.76
CA PHE A 234 -3.52 -1.10 -3.83
C PHE A 234 -3.15 -0.19 -2.68
N ASP A 235 -1.92 -0.32 -2.18
CA ASP A 235 -1.26 0.72 -1.40
C ASP A 235 0.05 1.11 -2.05
N CYS A 236 0.43 2.36 -1.94
CA CYS A 236 1.70 2.81 -2.48
C CYS A 236 2.17 4.10 -1.80
N VAL A 237 3.46 4.16 -1.47
CA VAL A 237 4.09 5.38 -0.95
C VAL A 237 4.41 6.41 -2.03
N MET A 238 4.36 6.03 -3.33
CA MET A 238 4.83 6.87 -4.43
C MET A 238 4.11 8.22 -4.52
N PRO A 239 2.77 8.32 -4.44
CA PRO A 239 2.10 9.61 -4.54
C PRO A 239 2.65 10.62 -3.55
N THR A 240 2.76 10.24 -2.29
CA THR A 240 3.21 11.12 -1.21
C THR A 240 4.74 11.28 -1.16
N ARG A 241 5.51 10.21 -1.46
CA ARG A 241 6.98 10.25 -1.49
C ARG A 241 7.48 11.13 -2.64
N HIS A 242 6.95 10.95 -3.84
CA HIS A 242 7.30 11.74 -5.03
C HIS A 242 6.94 13.21 -4.83
N ALA A 243 5.77 13.51 -4.29
CA ALA A 243 5.34 14.86 -3.96
C ALA A 243 6.35 15.59 -3.06
N ARG A 244 6.79 14.96 -1.97
CA ARG A 244 7.80 15.54 -1.06
C ARG A 244 9.15 15.78 -1.74
N ASN A 245 9.45 15.05 -2.81
CA ASN A 245 10.66 15.22 -3.63
C ASN A 245 10.46 16.17 -4.83
N GLY A 246 9.28 16.78 -4.94
CA GLY A 246 8.96 17.73 -6.01
C GLY A 246 8.58 17.07 -7.34
N GLN A 247 8.23 15.80 -7.34
CA GLN A 247 7.76 15.08 -8.52
C GLN A 247 6.23 14.98 -8.51
N LEU A 248 5.59 15.38 -9.61
CA LEU A 248 4.14 15.31 -9.81
C LEU A 248 3.81 14.37 -10.96
N PHE A 249 2.69 13.66 -10.83
CA PHE A 249 2.06 12.91 -11.90
C PHE A 249 1.04 13.82 -12.59
N THR A 250 1.10 13.94 -13.92
CA THR A 250 0.17 14.78 -14.68
C THR A 250 -0.38 14.03 -15.88
N SER A 251 -1.43 14.56 -16.49
CA SER A 251 -2.00 14.03 -17.73
C SER A 251 -0.97 13.96 -18.89
N ALA A 252 0.03 14.86 -18.87
CA ALA A 252 1.13 14.90 -19.83
C ALA A 252 2.42 14.19 -19.36
N GLY A 253 2.32 13.28 -18.35
CA GLY A 253 3.47 12.56 -17.81
C GLY A 253 4.02 13.16 -16.52
N LYS A 254 5.19 12.68 -16.08
CA LYS A 254 5.81 13.11 -14.82
C LYS A 254 6.54 14.43 -14.98
N ILE A 255 6.36 15.35 -14.04
CA ILE A 255 7.13 16.59 -13.96
C ILE A 255 7.94 16.66 -12.67
N ASN A 256 9.14 17.28 -12.74
CA ASN A 256 9.96 17.55 -11.56
C ASN A 256 10.07 19.06 -11.33
N LEU A 257 9.39 19.56 -10.32
CA LEU A 257 9.33 20.98 -9.97
C LEU A 257 10.69 21.61 -9.66
N ARG A 258 11.72 20.81 -9.39
CA ARG A 258 13.09 21.31 -9.18
C ARG A 258 13.79 21.71 -10.47
N ASN A 259 13.25 21.30 -11.63
CA ASN A 259 13.80 21.70 -12.93
C ASN A 259 13.70 23.22 -13.10
N SER A 260 14.76 23.83 -13.64
CA SER A 260 14.85 25.28 -13.81
C SER A 260 13.79 25.86 -14.75
N ARG A 261 13.28 25.07 -15.70
CA ARG A 261 12.22 25.50 -16.63
C ARG A 261 10.94 25.97 -15.94
N TYR A 262 10.67 25.45 -14.72
CA TYR A 262 9.46 25.79 -13.95
C TYR A 262 9.60 27.04 -13.08
N ARG A 263 10.78 27.69 -13.03
CA ARG A 263 11.01 28.87 -12.16
C ARG A 263 10.13 30.07 -12.52
N THR A 264 9.74 30.19 -13.78
CA THR A 264 8.91 31.27 -14.32
C THR A 264 7.63 30.79 -14.98
N ASP A 265 7.32 29.50 -14.87
CA ASP A 265 6.16 28.88 -15.49
C ASP A 265 4.89 29.19 -14.68
N THR A 266 4.04 30.06 -15.24
CA THR A 266 2.77 30.49 -14.62
C THR A 266 1.63 29.51 -14.79
N ALA A 267 1.81 28.43 -15.58
CA ALA A 267 0.79 27.40 -15.77
C ALA A 267 0.57 26.59 -14.48
N PRO A 268 -0.64 25.99 -14.31
CA PRO A 268 -0.90 25.05 -13.23
C PRO A 268 -0.06 23.78 -13.38
N PRO A 269 0.12 22.98 -12.31
CA PRO A 269 0.80 21.68 -12.39
C PRO A 269 0.29 20.80 -13.54
N ASP A 270 -1.02 20.64 -13.62
CA ASP A 270 -1.72 19.92 -14.68
C ASP A 270 -2.97 20.71 -15.10
N PRO A 271 -3.05 21.20 -16.34
CA PRO A 271 -4.20 21.96 -16.84
C PRO A 271 -5.52 21.18 -16.82
N ASP A 272 -5.45 19.85 -16.94
CA ASP A 272 -6.62 18.97 -17.01
C ASP A 272 -7.07 18.47 -15.61
N CYS A 273 -6.35 18.89 -14.55
CA CYS A 273 -6.62 18.45 -13.19
C CYS A 273 -7.47 19.46 -12.41
N ALA A 274 -8.53 18.97 -11.78
CA ALA A 274 -9.46 19.78 -10.98
C ALA A 274 -9.10 19.89 -9.48
N CYS A 275 -7.94 19.39 -9.04
CA CYS A 275 -7.56 19.48 -7.63
C CYS A 275 -7.30 20.94 -7.20
N ASP A 276 -7.43 21.20 -5.90
CA ASP A 276 -7.22 22.52 -5.31
C ASP A 276 -5.85 23.12 -5.68
N THR A 277 -4.80 22.30 -5.71
CA THR A 277 -3.45 22.74 -6.10
C THR A 277 -3.41 23.25 -7.55
N CYS A 278 -4.03 22.56 -8.50
CA CYS A 278 -4.05 22.96 -9.90
C CYS A 278 -4.94 24.16 -10.17
N GLN A 279 -6.00 24.35 -9.38
CA GLN A 279 -6.92 25.48 -9.52
C GLN A 279 -6.32 26.81 -9.03
N HIS A 280 -5.39 26.77 -8.07
CA HIS A 280 -4.95 27.98 -7.36
C HIS A 280 -3.47 28.28 -7.45
N TYR A 281 -2.61 27.32 -7.86
CA TYR A 281 -1.17 27.47 -7.79
C TYR A 281 -0.47 27.18 -9.11
N SER A 282 0.57 27.97 -9.42
CA SER A 282 1.40 27.76 -10.61
C SER A 282 2.59 26.84 -10.34
N ARG A 283 3.13 26.25 -11.40
CA ARG A 283 4.40 25.51 -11.35
C ARG A 283 5.54 26.35 -10.80
N ALA A 284 5.60 27.65 -11.12
CA ALA A 284 6.62 28.58 -10.59
C ALA A 284 6.53 28.71 -9.07
N TYR A 285 5.33 28.87 -8.51
CA TYR A 285 5.15 28.97 -7.07
C TYR A 285 5.55 27.67 -6.36
N LEU A 286 5.08 26.53 -6.84
CA LEU A 286 5.44 25.22 -6.27
C LEU A 286 6.95 24.96 -6.39
N SER A 287 7.58 25.30 -7.54
CA SER A 287 9.03 25.22 -7.72
C SER A 287 9.78 26.08 -6.70
N HIS A 288 9.29 27.29 -6.42
CA HIS A 288 9.84 28.17 -5.40
C HIS A 288 9.76 27.52 -4.01
N LEU A 289 8.59 27.04 -3.58
CA LEU A 289 8.38 26.39 -2.30
C LEU A 289 9.31 25.18 -2.10
N HIS A 290 9.43 24.31 -3.11
CA HIS A 290 10.34 23.16 -3.06
C HIS A 290 11.81 23.54 -2.97
N ARG A 291 12.24 24.66 -3.59
CA ARG A 291 13.62 25.16 -3.51
C ARG A 291 13.93 25.74 -2.15
N CYS A 292 12.94 26.37 -1.51
CA CYS A 292 13.05 26.93 -0.16
C CYS A 292 12.79 25.89 0.93
N ASN A 293 12.51 24.63 0.58
CA ASN A 293 12.12 23.56 1.50
C ASN A 293 10.90 23.92 2.38
N GLU A 294 9.97 24.72 1.84
CA GLU A 294 8.73 25.04 2.53
C GLU A 294 7.79 23.85 2.60
N ILE A 295 7.26 23.57 3.79
CA ILE A 295 6.35 22.43 4.05
C ILE A 295 5.11 22.51 3.15
N LEU A 296 4.60 23.71 2.88
CA LEU A 296 3.45 23.93 2.00
C LEU A 296 3.68 23.37 0.60
N GLY A 297 4.91 23.44 0.06
CA GLY A 297 5.24 22.85 -1.25
C GLY A 297 5.02 21.35 -1.28
N ALA A 298 5.49 20.63 -0.27
CA ALA A 298 5.27 19.19 -0.14
C ALA A 298 3.79 18.84 0.05
N ARG A 299 3.03 19.63 0.83
CA ARG A 299 1.60 19.44 1.06
C ARG A 299 0.79 19.63 -0.22
N LEU A 300 0.95 20.73 -0.93
CA LEU A 300 0.24 21.02 -2.19
C LEU A 300 0.55 19.97 -3.27
N ALA A 301 1.82 19.57 -3.37
CA ALA A 301 2.22 18.48 -4.27
C ALA A 301 1.57 17.14 -3.89
N THR A 302 1.40 16.85 -2.58
CA THR A 302 0.75 15.64 -2.09
C THR A 302 -0.76 15.65 -2.41
N ILE A 303 -1.45 16.77 -2.21
CA ILE A 303 -2.85 16.94 -2.60
C ILE A 303 -3.04 16.63 -4.08
N HIS A 304 -2.19 17.19 -4.95
CA HIS A 304 -2.25 16.94 -6.38
C HIS A 304 -2.02 15.46 -6.73
N ASN A 305 -0.94 14.85 -6.23
CA ASN A 305 -0.63 13.48 -6.57
C ASN A 305 -1.69 12.48 -6.06
N LEU A 306 -2.22 12.67 -4.86
CA LEU A 306 -3.31 11.83 -4.35
C LEU A 306 -4.58 11.99 -5.18
N HIS A 307 -4.96 13.23 -5.51
CA HIS A 307 -6.09 13.48 -6.39
C HIS A 307 -5.91 12.77 -7.75
N TYR A 308 -4.71 12.85 -8.35
CA TYR A 308 -4.40 12.19 -9.61
C TYR A 308 -4.61 10.66 -9.53
N TYR A 309 -4.11 10.02 -8.46
CA TYR A 309 -4.27 8.57 -8.26
C TYR A 309 -5.72 8.17 -8.04
N HIS A 310 -6.48 8.91 -7.23
CA HIS A 310 -7.90 8.63 -7.00
C HIS A 310 -8.75 8.88 -8.24
N ALA A 311 -8.45 9.93 -9.01
CA ALA A 311 -9.11 10.19 -10.30
C ALA A 311 -8.84 9.05 -11.29
N LEU A 312 -7.58 8.60 -11.41
CA LEU A 312 -7.22 7.44 -12.23
C LEU A 312 -8.02 6.18 -11.84
N MET A 313 -8.09 5.87 -10.53
CA MET A 313 -8.87 4.72 -10.06
C MET A 313 -10.37 4.88 -10.33
N ALA A 314 -10.91 6.08 -10.26
CA ALA A 314 -12.30 6.35 -10.64
C ALA A 314 -12.54 6.16 -12.14
N GLU A 315 -11.63 6.63 -13.00
CA GLU A 315 -11.68 6.41 -14.46
C GLU A 315 -11.58 4.92 -14.82
N ILE A 316 -10.72 4.16 -14.14
CA ILE A 316 -10.60 2.71 -14.29
C ILE A 316 -11.93 2.03 -13.98
N ARG A 317 -12.53 2.33 -12.82
CA ARG A 317 -13.84 1.76 -12.42
C ARG A 317 -14.93 2.10 -13.42
N GLN A 318 -14.97 3.35 -13.91
CA GLN A 318 -15.93 3.76 -14.93
C GLN A 318 -15.70 3.03 -16.25
N ALA A 319 -14.45 2.88 -16.69
CA ALA A 319 -14.13 2.15 -17.90
C ALA A 319 -14.51 0.67 -17.84
N ILE A 320 -14.40 0.04 -16.66
CA ILE A 320 -14.87 -1.34 -16.42
C ILE A 320 -16.41 -1.39 -16.49
N ALA A 321 -17.11 -0.49 -15.81
CA ALA A 321 -18.56 -0.43 -15.80
C ALA A 321 -19.14 -0.22 -17.22
N ASP A 322 -18.46 0.56 -18.06
CA ASP A 322 -18.83 0.83 -19.43
C ASP A 322 -18.36 -0.26 -20.42
N ALA A 323 -17.74 -1.36 -19.94
CA ALA A 323 -17.16 -2.44 -20.74
C ALA A 323 -16.12 -1.96 -21.80
N ARG A 324 -15.38 -0.87 -21.53
CA ARG A 324 -14.36 -0.27 -22.41
C ARG A 324 -12.97 -0.22 -21.79
N PHE A 325 -12.72 -1.02 -20.74
CA PHE A 325 -11.46 -0.97 -20.00
C PHE A 325 -10.23 -1.27 -20.87
N GLN A 326 -10.34 -2.18 -21.85
CA GLN A 326 -9.23 -2.51 -22.74
C GLN A 326 -8.79 -1.30 -23.61
N ASP A 327 -9.76 -0.55 -24.14
CA ASP A 327 -9.48 0.66 -24.94
C ASP A 327 -8.87 1.75 -24.06
N PHE A 328 -9.41 1.92 -22.85
CA PHE A 328 -8.88 2.84 -21.83
C PHE A 328 -7.42 2.52 -21.49
N MET A 329 -7.13 1.25 -21.18
CA MET A 329 -5.79 0.79 -20.84
C MET A 329 -4.81 1.09 -21.99
N THR A 330 -5.16 0.72 -23.22
CA THR A 330 -4.31 0.95 -24.39
C THR A 330 -4.00 2.44 -24.55
N ALA A 331 -5.02 3.29 -24.55
CA ALA A 331 -4.86 4.74 -24.72
C ALA A 331 -3.98 5.36 -23.61
N ARG A 332 -4.16 4.94 -22.35
CA ARG A 332 -3.39 5.48 -21.22
C ARG A 332 -1.91 5.04 -21.26
N LEU A 333 -1.65 3.76 -21.55
CA LEU A 333 -0.28 3.25 -21.64
C LEU A 333 0.49 3.82 -22.85
N ASP A 334 -0.19 4.04 -23.98
CA ASP A 334 0.43 4.68 -25.15
C ASP A 334 0.76 6.15 -24.86
N ALA A 335 -0.14 6.89 -24.19
CA ALA A 335 0.12 8.27 -23.77
C ALA A 335 1.32 8.36 -22.80
N SER A 336 1.42 7.42 -21.84
CA SER A 336 2.55 7.35 -20.90
C SER A 336 3.89 7.13 -21.64
N ARG A 337 3.93 6.19 -22.60
CA ARG A 337 5.14 5.92 -23.42
C ARG A 337 5.58 7.12 -24.24
N LEU A 338 4.65 7.83 -24.85
CA LEU A 338 4.95 9.06 -25.61
C LEU A 338 5.56 10.13 -24.71
N ALA A 339 5.00 10.34 -23.54
CA ALA A 339 5.50 11.32 -22.56
C ALA A 339 6.91 10.97 -22.03
N GLU A 340 7.26 9.68 -21.91
CA GLU A 340 8.60 9.23 -21.49
C GLU A 340 9.65 9.31 -22.61
N GLY A 341 9.23 9.23 -23.89
CA GLY A 341 10.10 9.33 -25.06
C GLY A 341 10.49 10.76 -25.45
N GLU A 342 9.78 11.76 -24.95
CA GLU A 342 10.04 13.19 -25.20
C GLU A 342 10.87 13.88 -24.09
N GLY A 343 11.27 13.19 -23.05
CA GLY A 343 12.03 13.69 -21.86
C GLY A 343 13.48 13.32 -21.93
#